data_0c6a9e351ea082c9428f2574713d5d63
#
_entry.id   0c6a9e351ea082c9428f2574713d5d63
#
_cell.length_a   1.000
_cell.length_b   1.000
_cell.length_c   1.000
_cell.angle_alpha   90.00
_cell.angle_beta   90.00
_cell.angle_gamma   90.00
#
_symmetry.space_group_name_H-M   'P 1'
#
loop_
_entity.id
_entity.type
_entity.pdbx_description
1 polymer ?
#
loop_
_entity_poly.entity_id
_entity_poly.type
_entity_poly.pdbx_seq_one_letter_code
_entity_poly.pdbx_strand_id
1 'polypeptide(L)'
;MVFIPNYNEPMTQNSKNNSAFLLPRLSVMMFLQFAIWGAWLPILYPFLLGYREFSLTETGLCLSAGAIGAIFGPFIAGQLADRVISTEKLLCISHLLGAVLVYMLGTTETFVPFAILSGVYGFVYAPTIALTNSLAFHHLPNRDRDFGKVRLWGTVGWIAAGIAVGQYLRIWSTPVDVPIEEITAAQDAGRAIAFTVSAVLGVIMGFFCLTLPHTPPTQNQKDRFAWLETLREISVQPLVTLFLIAVPVSVIHQFYFVFTSDF
;
A
#
# COMPACT_ATOMS: atom_id res chain seq x y z
N MET A 1 -18.42 -23.10 -19.52
CA MET A 1 -17.75 -24.39 -19.22
C MET A 1 -16.43 -24.06 -18.54
N VAL A 2 -16.42 -24.05 -17.21
CA VAL A 2 -15.26 -23.69 -16.40
C VAL A 2 -14.30 -24.88 -16.40
N PHE A 3 -13.12 -24.70 -16.93
CA PHE A 3 -12.05 -25.73 -16.89
C PHE A 3 -11.56 -25.82 -15.44
N ILE A 4 -12.01 -26.85 -14.72
CA ILE A 4 -11.50 -27.22 -13.40
C ILE A 4 -10.30 -28.12 -13.66
N PRO A 5 -9.05 -27.70 -13.33
CA PRO A 5 -7.88 -28.57 -13.47
C PRO A 5 -8.00 -29.74 -12.50
N ASN A 6 -7.71 -30.94 -13.01
CA ASN A 6 -7.76 -32.17 -12.24
C ASN A 6 -6.66 -32.17 -11.16
N TYR A 7 -7.03 -32.07 -9.89
CA TYR A 7 -6.14 -31.87 -8.73
C TYR A 7 -5.25 -33.08 -8.38
N ASN A 8 -5.31 -34.19 -9.13
CA ASN A 8 -4.66 -35.47 -8.81
C ASN A 8 -3.44 -35.83 -9.69
N GLU A 9 -2.98 -34.93 -10.55
CA GLU A 9 -1.72 -35.19 -11.25
C GLU A 9 -0.52 -34.85 -10.33
N PRO A 10 0.43 -35.83 -10.17
CA PRO A 10 1.63 -35.57 -9.39
C PRO A 10 2.47 -34.47 -10.07
N MET A 11 2.68 -33.39 -9.34
CA MET A 11 3.48 -32.24 -9.80
C MET A 11 4.88 -32.73 -10.22
N THR A 12 5.28 -32.38 -11.42
CA THR A 12 6.64 -32.68 -11.93
C THR A 12 7.70 -31.99 -11.04
N GLN A 13 8.90 -32.61 -10.96
CA GLN A 13 10.02 -32.07 -10.14
C GLN A 13 10.35 -30.62 -10.48
N ASN A 14 10.17 -30.20 -11.73
CA ASN A 14 10.40 -28.83 -12.19
C ASN A 14 9.33 -27.86 -11.67
N SER A 15 8.09 -28.29 -11.52
CA SER A 15 6.98 -27.53 -10.94
C SER A 15 7.19 -27.33 -9.42
N LYS A 16 7.77 -28.32 -8.73
CA LYS A 16 8.11 -28.21 -7.30
C LYS A 16 9.25 -27.21 -7.04
N ASN A 17 10.25 -27.15 -7.90
CA ASN A 17 11.35 -26.19 -7.76
C ASN A 17 10.88 -24.76 -8.04
N ASN A 18 10.03 -24.54 -9.03
CA ASN A 18 9.44 -23.23 -9.29
C ASN A 18 8.51 -22.77 -8.16
N SER A 19 7.79 -23.67 -7.52
CA SER A 19 6.93 -23.32 -6.37
C SER A 19 7.73 -23.01 -5.11
N ALA A 20 8.92 -23.57 -4.92
CA ALA A 20 9.77 -23.32 -3.75
C ALA A 20 10.25 -21.86 -3.66
N PHE A 21 10.49 -21.20 -4.80
CA PHE A 21 10.89 -19.79 -4.86
C PHE A 21 9.73 -18.81 -4.94
N LEU A 22 8.53 -19.29 -5.27
CA LEU A 22 7.35 -18.43 -5.46
C LEU A 22 6.84 -17.84 -4.15
N LEU A 23 6.61 -18.69 -3.13
CA LEU A 23 6.12 -18.25 -1.82
C LEU A 23 7.03 -17.18 -1.17
N PRO A 24 8.37 -17.35 -1.11
CA PRO A 24 9.26 -16.33 -0.62
C PRO A 24 9.16 -15.02 -1.41
N ARG A 25 9.09 -15.06 -2.74
CA ARG A 25 8.96 -13.83 -3.56
C ARG A 25 7.67 -13.08 -3.26
N LEU A 26 6.54 -13.78 -3.20
CA LEU A 26 5.26 -13.17 -2.86
C LEU A 26 5.24 -12.64 -1.42
N SER A 27 5.91 -13.33 -0.50
CA SER A 27 6.07 -12.87 0.89
C SER A 27 6.89 -11.58 0.99
N VAL A 28 8.01 -11.48 0.26
CA VAL A 28 8.82 -10.26 0.19
C VAL A 28 8.03 -9.13 -0.48
N MET A 29 7.27 -9.42 -1.54
CA MET A 29 6.37 -8.46 -2.17
C MET A 29 5.39 -7.87 -1.15
N MET A 30 4.71 -8.71 -0.36
CA MET A 30 3.77 -8.25 0.66
C MET A 30 4.48 -7.48 1.78
N PHE A 31 5.65 -7.94 2.21
CA PHE A 31 6.45 -7.22 3.20
C PHE A 31 6.78 -5.80 2.74
N LEU A 32 7.35 -5.65 1.55
CA LEU A 32 7.72 -4.34 1.00
C LEU A 32 6.49 -3.45 0.76
N GLN A 33 5.41 -4.01 0.21
CA GLN A 33 4.15 -3.30 -0.03
C GLN A 33 3.65 -2.58 1.22
N PHE A 34 3.66 -3.26 2.36
CA PHE A 34 3.13 -2.70 3.61
C PHE A 34 4.20 -1.97 4.43
N ALA A 35 5.48 -2.29 4.27
CA ALA A 35 6.58 -1.54 4.89
C ALA A 35 6.64 -0.09 4.38
N ILE A 36 6.38 0.14 3.09
CA ILE A 36 6.29 1.48 2.49
C ILE A 36 5.27 2.34 3.25
N TRP A 37 4.08 1.84 3.51
CA TRP A 37 3.06 2.54 4.26
C TRP A 37 3.36 2.62 5.76
N GLY A 38 3.85 1.52 6.34
CA GLY A 38 4.21 1.44 7.75
C GLY A 38 5.30 2.42 8.16
N ALA A 39 6.13 2.85 7.21
CA ALA A 39 7.20 3.81 7.48
C ALA A 39 6.69 5.22 7.81
N TRP A 40 5.68 5.74 7.09
CA TRP A 40 5.31 7.16 7.18
C TRP A 40 3.86 7.42 7.61
N LEU A 41 2.93 6.51 7.30
CA LEU A 41 1.51 6.76 7.57
C LEU A 41 1.18 6.92 9.06
N PRO A 42 1.77 6.15 10.00
CA PRO A 42 1.51 6.33 11.43
C PRO A 42 1.96 7.67 11.98
N ILE A 43 2.97 8.29 11.36
CA ILE A 43 3.51 9.58 11.80
C ILE A 43 3.03 10.77 10.95
N LEU A 44 2.18 10.53 9.95
CA LEU A 44 1.69 11.60 9.07
C LEU A 44 0.94 12.68 9.84
N TYR A 45 0.05 12.30 10.76
CA TYR A 45 -0.74 13.24 11.53
C TYR A 45 0.13 14.17 12.39
N PRO A 46 1.01 13.66 13.29
CA PRO A 46 1.91 14.51 14.05
C PRO A 46 2.93 15.26 13.17
N PHE A 47 3.32 14.74 12.01
CA PHE A 47 4.15 15.46 11.06
C PHE A 47 3.46 16.72 10.51
N LEU A 48 2.17 16.62 10.16
CA LEU A 48 1.43 17.75 9.61
C LEU A 48 1.15 18.82 10.68
N LEU A 49 0.74 18.41 11.88
CA LEU A 49 0.42 19.34 12.96
C LEU A 49 1.68 19.92 13.64
N GLY A 50 2.65 19.07 13.99
CA GLY A 50 3.83 19.48 14.74
C GLY A 50 4.90 20.13 13.86
N TYR A 51 5.33 19.46 12.79
CA TYR A 51 6.46 19.93 11.98
C TYR A 51 6.04 20.89 10.85
N ARG A 52 4.88 20.65 10.22
CA ARG A 52 4.37 21.55 9.16
C ARG A 52 3.48 22.67 9.69
N GLU A 53 3.08 22.57 10.95
CA GLU A 53 2.21 23.54 11.62
C GLU A 53 0.88 23.79 10.89
N PHE A 54 0.39 22.76 10.19
CA PHE A 54 -0.91 22.84 9.53
C PHE A 54 -2.02 22.84 10.57
N SER A 55 -3.06 23.63 10.33
CA SER A 55 -4.27 23.59 11.14
C SER A 55 -4.95 22.23 11.07
N LEU A 56 -5.80 21.92 12.07
CA LEU A 56 -6.60 20.69 12.08
C LEU A 56 -7.43 20.52 10.80
N THR A 57 -7.96 21.61 10.26
CA THR A 57 -8.74 21.59 9.02
C THR A 57 -7.87 21.26 7.81
N GLU A 58 -6.71 21.86 7.67
CA GLU A 58 -5.77 21.59 6.59
C GLU A 58 -5.25 20.15 6.65
N THR A 59 -4.91 19.67 7.86
CA THR A 59 -4.52 18.26 8.08
C THR A 59 -5.63 17.31 7.65
N GLY A 60 -6.87 17.56 8.07
CA GLY A 60 -8.03 16.76 7.67
C GLY A 60 -8.26 16.77 6.16
N LEU A 61 -8.05 17.90 5.49
CA LEU A 61 -8.17 18.00 4.03
C LEU A 61 -7.05 17.23 3.30
N CYS A 62 -5.81 17.27 3.81
CA CYS A 62 -4.71 16.45 3.26
C CYS A 62 -4.99 14.96 3.33
N LEU A 63 -5.49 14.47 4.48
CA LEU A 63 -5.89 13.08 4.66
C LEU A 63 -7.06 12.68 3.74
N SER A 64 -8.04 13.58 3.61
CA SER A 64 -9.20 13.37 2.73
C SER A 64 -8.82 13.36 1.24
N ALA A 65 -7.89 14.21 0.82
CA ALA A 65 -7.39 14.22 -0.55
C ALA A 65 -6.76 12.89 -0.94
N GLY A 66 -5.93 12.30 -0.05
CA GLY A 66 -5.36 10.97 -0.24
C GLY A 66 -6.42 9.89 -0.38
N ALA A 67 -7.47 9.93 0.44
CA ALA A 67 -8.59 9.00 0.38
C ALA A 67 -9.39 9.13 -0.92
N ILE A 68 -9.64 10.34 -1.40
CA ILE A 68 -10.32 10.58 -2.70
C ILE A 68 -9.50 9.97 -3.84
N GLY A 69 -8.18 10.21 -3.88
CA GLY A 69 -7.31 9.59 -4.86
C GLY A 69 -7.38 8.05 -4.83
N ALA A 70 -7.44 7.47 -3.63
CA ALA A 70 -7.53 6.04 -3.42
C ALA A 70 -8.86 5.42 -3.91
N ILE A 71 -9.96 6.18 -3.97
CA ILE A 71 -11.24 5.71 -4.51
C ILE A 71 -11.16 5.52 -6.03
N PHE A 72 -10.58 6.47 -6.74
CA PHE A 72 -10.58 6.46 -8.21
C PHE A 72 -9.42 5.64 -8.81
N GLY A 73 -8.30 5.56 -8.12
CA GLY A 73 -7.10 4.86 -8.59
C GLY A 73 -7.35 3.41 -9.01
N PRO A 74 -8.00 2.55 -8.21
CA PRO A 74 -8.23 1.14 -8.54
C PRO A 74 -9.03 0.91 -9.83
N PHE A 75 -9.96 1.79 -10.17
CA PHE A 75 -10.73 1.68 -11.42
C PHE A 75 -9.84 1.82 -12.66
N ILE A 76 -8.91 2.77 -12.62
CA ILE A 76 -8.00 3.00 -13.76
C ILE A 76 -6.90 1.95 -13.79
N ALA A 77 -6.29 1.64 -12.64
CA ALA A 77 -5.24 0.63 -12.58
C ALA A 77 -5.74 -0.77 -12.92
N GLY A 78 -6.97 -1.13 -12.52
CA GLY A 78 -7.61 -2.38 -12.94
C GLY A 78 -7.75 -2.46 -14.46
N GLN A 79 -8.26 -1.41 -15.10
CA GLN A 79 -8.38 -1.37 -16.56
C GLN A 79 -7.01 -1.48 -17.28
N LEU A 80 -5.97 -0.86 -16.71
CA LEU A 80 -4.62 -0.95 -17.26
C LEU A 80 -4.04 -2.36 -17.10
N ALA A 81 -4.18 -2.99 -15.94
CA ALA A 81 -3.70 -4.33 -15.66
C ALA A 81 -4.42 -5.40 -16.50
N ASP A 82 -5.74 -5.23 -16.69
CA ASP A 82 -6.55 -6.22 -17.41
C ASP A 82 -6.37 -6.14 -18.93
N ARG A 83 -5.96 -4.99 -19.48
CA ARG A 83 -6.00 -4.75 -20.94
C ARG A 83 -4.69 -4.37 -21.58
N VAL A 84 -3.81 -3.68 -20.87
CA VAL A 84 -2.70 -2.95 -21.52
C VAL A 84 -1.33 -3.39 -21.00
N ILE A 85 -1.17 -3.48 -19.69
CA ILE A 85 0.14 -3.65 -19.06
C ILE A 85 0.08 -4.85 -18.11
N SER A 86 1.09 -5.73 -18.16
CA SER A 86 1.20 -6.81 -17.19
C SER A 86 1.31 -6.29 -15.76
N THR A 87 0.69 -7.01 -14.83
CA THR A 87 0.50 -6.55 -13.43
C THR A 87 1.83 -6.22 -12.74
N GLU A 88 2.88 -7.03 -12.93
CA GLU A 88 4.19 -6.77 -12.34
C GLU A 88 4.85 -5.48 -12.87
N LYS A 89 4.65 -5.14 -14.15
CA LYS A 89 5.15 -3.90 -14.73
C LYS A 89 4.37 -2.68 -14.24
N LEU A 90 3.05 -2.82 -14.14
CA LEU A 90 2.21 -1.76 -13.59
C LEU A 90 2.56 -1.49 -12.12
N LEU A 91 2.80 -2.54 -11.33
CA LEU A 91 3.30 -2.41 -9.95
C LEU A 91 4.65 -1.71 -9.91
N CYS A 92 5.60 -2.07 -10.80
CA CYS A 92 6.90 -1.40 -10.90
C CYS A 92 6.72 0.11 -11.11
N ILE A 93 5.97 0.50 -12.12
CA ILE A 93 5.72 1.91 -12.45
C ILE A 93 5.04 2.63 -11.28
N SER A 94 4.00 2.04 -10.70
CA SER A 94 3.26 2.65 -9.58
C SER A 94 4.14 2.85 -8.35
N HIS A 95 5.02 1.90 -8.02
CA HIS A 95 5.92 2.04 -6.87
C HIS A 95 7.03 3.06 -7.11
N LEU A 96 7.59 3.14 -8.31
CA LEU A 96 8.59 4.15 -8.65
C LEU A 96 7.98 5.57 -8.64
N LEU A 97 6.80 5.74 -9.23
CA LEU A 97 6.07 7.01 -9.16
C LEU A 97 5.67 7.34 -7.71
N GLY A 98 5.16 6.35 -6.96
CA GLY A 98 4.81 6.50 -5.55
C GLY A 98 6.02 6.90 -4.70
N ALA A 99 7.20 6.36 -4.98
CA ALA A 99 8.45 6.73 -4.30
C ALA A 99 8.81 8.21 -4.50
N VAL A 100 8.68 8.71 -5.74
CA VAL A 100 8.90 10.14 -6.02
C VAL A 100 7.86 11.00 -5.29
N LEU A 101 6.59 10.63 -5.35
CA LEU A 101 5.51 11.38 -4.73
C LEU A 101 5.62 11.42 -3.20
N VAL A 102 5.94 10.29 -2.56
CA VAL A 102 6.10 10.26 -1.10
C VAL A 102 7.33 11.05 -0.65
N TYR A 103 8.42 11.02 -1.42
CA TYR A 103 9.57 11.88 -1.16
C TYR A 103 9.21 13.37 -1.26
N MET A 104 8.46 13.76 -2.31
CA MET A 104 7.96 15.14 -2.46
C MET A 104 7.05 15.56 -1.30
N LEU A 105 6.18 14.66 -0.81
CA LEU A 105 5.35 14.93 0.38
C LEU A 105 6.23 15.28 1.60
N GLY A 106 7.31 14.53 1.83
CA GLY A 106 8.24 14.80 2.94
C GLY A 106 8.94 16.16 2.85
N THR A 107 9.13 16.69 1.64
CA THR A 107 9.82 17.98 1.39
C THR A 107 8.88 19.16 1.20
N THR A 108 7.58 18.92 1.01
CA THR A 108 6.59 19.99 0.78
C THR A 108 6.22 20.69 2.09
N GLU A 109 6.29 22.02 2.11
CA GLU A 109 6.11 22.84 3.31
C GLU A 109 4.73 23.51 3.39
N THR A 110 4.02 23.60 2.27
CA THR A 110 2.77 24.35 2.19
C THR A 110 1.57 23.44 1.96
N PHE A 111 0.43 23.84 2.52
CA PHE A 111 -0.81 23.04 2.54
C PHE A 111 -1.30 22.62 1.14
N VAL A 112 -1.48 23.59 0.23
CA VAL A 112 -2.13 23.31 -1.07
C VAL A 112 -1.34 22.28 -1.91
N PRO A 113 -0.03 22.44 -2.13
CA PRO A 113 0.78 21.45 -2.81
C PRO A 113 0.77 20.09 -2.09
N PHE A 114 0.82 20.07 -0.74
CA PHE A 114 0.77 18.84 0.02
C PHE A 114 -0.55 18.09 -0.20
N ALA A 115 -1.68 18.78 -0.15
CA ALA A 115 -3.01 18.20 -0.40
C ALA A 115 -3.12 17.62 -1.81
N ILE A 116 -2.63 18.34 -2.83
CA ILE A 116 -2.62 17.85 -4.22
C ILE A 116 -1.75 16.60 -4.35
N LEU A 117 -0.52 16.64 -3.81
CA LEU A 117 0.40 15.49 -3.83
C LEU A 117 -0.18 14.28 -3.08
N SER A 118 -0.87 14.50 -1.95
CA SER A 118 -1.58 13.44 -1.22
C SER A 118 -2.64 12.76 -2.08
N GLY A 119 -3.44 13.55 -2.81
CA GLY A 119 -4.44 13.03 -3.74
C GLY A 119 -3.83 12.20 -4.88
N VAL A 120 -2.75 12.72 -5.49
CA VAL A 120 -2.03 12.01 -6.56
C VAL A 120 -1.35 10.75 -6.02
N TYR A 121 -0.74 10.81 -4.83
CA TYR A 121 -0.15 9.63 -4.19
C TYR A 121 -1.21 8.56 -3.91
N GLY A 122 -2.35 8.94 -3.33
CA GLY A 122 -3.46 8.02 -3.09
C GLY A 122 -3.94 7.35 -4.39
N PHE A 123 -4.07 8.12 -5.46
CA PHE A 123 -4.47 7.63 -6.78
C PHE A 123 -3.48 6.61 -7.36
N VAL A 124 -2.17 6.83 -7.21
CA VAL A 124 -1.11 5.97 -7.75
C VAL A 124 -0.86 4.76 -6.86
N TYR A 125 -0.83 4.95 -5.54
CA TYR A 125 -0.40 3.92 -4.60
C TYR A 125 -1.53 2.98 -4.15
N ALA A 126 -2.72 3.46 -3.90
CA ALA A 126 -3.81 2.62 -3.36
C ALA A 126 -4.13 1.39 -4.24
N PRO A 127 -4.13 1.50 -5.59
CA PRO A 127 -4.36 0.34 -6.44
C PRO A 127 -3.34 -0.78 -6.28
N THR A 128 -2.12 -0.46 -5.86
CA THR A 128 -1.04 -1.45 -5.72
C THR A 128 -1.38 -2.55 -4.71
N ILE A 129 -2.21 -2.23 -3.70
CA ILE A 129 -2.68 -3.22 -2.71
C ILE A 129 -3.57 -4.27 -3.39
N ALA A 130 -4.50 -3.84 -4.21
CA ALA A 130 -5.37 -4.76 -4.95
C ALA A 130 -4.57 -5.58 -5.98
N LEU A 131 -3.65 -4.93 -6.68
CA LEU A 131 -2.79 -5.59 -7.69
C LEU A 131 -1.86 -6.64 -7.06
N THR A 132 -1.23 -6.36 -5.91
CA THR A 132 -0.38 -7.33 -5.21
C THR A 132 -1.19 -8.52 -4.70
N ASN A 133 -2.41 -8.29 -4.17
CA ASN A 133 -3.31 -9.37 -3.79
C ASN A 133 -3.73 -10.20 -5.01
N SER A 134 -4.12 -9.57 -6.11
CA SER A 134 -4.50 -10.24 -7.36
C SER A 134 -3.35 -11.08 -7.92
N LEU A 135 -2.13 -10.53 -7.98
CA LEU A 135 -0.94 -11.24 -8.41
C LEU A 135 -0.66 -12.47 -7.52
N ALA A 136 -0.77 -12.30 -6.19
CA ALA A 136 -0.61 -13.42 -5.27
C ALA A 136 -1.66 -14.51 -5.49
N PHE A 137 -2.94 -14.14 -5.64
CA PHE A 137 -4.01 -15.09 -5.94
C PHE A 137 -3.83 -15.79 -7.28
N HIS A 138 -3.33 -15.10 -8.29
CA HIS A 138 -3.11 -15.68 -9.62
C HIS A 138 -2.07 -16.79 -9.61
N HIS A 139 -0.99 -16.63 -8.83
CA HIS A 139 0.17 -17.53 -8.86
C HIS A 139 0.20 -18.55 -7.73
N LEU A 140 -0.57 -18.38 -6.66
CA LEU A 140 -0.58 -19.35 -5.55
C LEU A 140 -1.27 -20.67 -5.96
N PRO A 141 -0.58 -21.82 -5.82
CA PRO A 141 -1.14 -23.12 -6.15
C PRO A 141 -2.36 -23.47 -5.29
N ASN A 142 -2.33 -23.15 -4.00
CA ASN A 142 -3.44 -23.31 -3.08
C ASN A 142 -3.71 -21.99 -2.36
N ARG A 143 -4.68 -21.24 -2.90
CA ARG A 143 -5.03 -19.89 -2.43
C ARG A 143 -5.51 -19.92 -0.98
N ASP A 144 -6.40 -20.83 -0.64
CA ASP A 144 -7.04 -20.89 0.69
C ASP A 144 -6.02 -21.19 1.79
N ARG A 145 -5.04 -22.05 1.51
CA ARG A 145 -4.01 -22.45 2.48
C ARG A 145 -2.85 -21.44 2.57
N ASP A 146 -2.39 -20.91 1.45
CA ASP A 146 -1.09 -20.25 1.38
C ASP A 146 -1.19 -18.71 1.30
N PHE A 147 -2.35 -18.15 0.87
CA PHE A 147 -2.51 -16.69 0.81
C PHE A 147 -2.36 -16.02 2.19
N GLY A 148 -2.96 -16.60 3.24
CA GLY A 148 -2.83 -16.08 4.59
C GLY A 148 -1.38 -15.99 5.07
N LYS A 149 -0.55 -16.99 4.72
CA LYS A 149 0.89 -17.00 5.06
C LYS A 149 1.66 -15.91 4.34
N VAL A 150 1.39 -15.73 3.06
CA VAL A 150 2.00 -14.67 2.24
C VAL A 150 1.54 -13.29 2.74
N ARG A 151 0.25 -13.11 3.00
CA ARG A 151 -0.33 -11.85 3.46
C ARG A 151 0.15 -11.43 4.85
N LEU A 152 0.47 -12.40 5.73
CA LEU A 152 1.03 -12.14 7.05
C LEU A 152 2.32 -11.30 6.97
N TRP A 153 3.16 -11.53 5.97
CA TRP A 153 4.38 -10.76 5.76
C TRP A 153 4.13 -9.27 5.54
N GLY A 154 2.95 -8.91 5.05
CA GLY A 154 2.54 -7.50 4.98
C GLY A 154 2.42 -6.87 6.37
N THR A 155 1.80 -7.57 7.32
CA THR A 155 1.74 -7.09 8.72
C THR A 155 3.12 -6.99 9.34
N VAL A 156 3.99 -7.98 9.11
CA VAL A 156 5.39 -7.94 9.57
C VAL A 156 6.13 -6.74 8.97
N GLY A 157 5.94 -6.46 7.67
CA GLY A 157 6.56 -5.31 7.00
C GLY A 157 6.10 -3.98 7.58
N TRP A 158 4.81 -3.83 7.83
CA TRP A 158 4.24 -2.65 8.49
C TRP A 158 4.87 -2.40 9.86
N ILE A 159 4.87 -3.41 10.72
CA ILE A 159 5.41 -3.33 12.08
C ILE A 159 6.92 -3.05 12.05
N ALA A 160 7.67 -3.78 11.22
CA ALA A 160 9.12 -3.61 11.11
C ALA A 160 9.52 -2.19 10.69
N ALA A 161 8.83 -1.64 9.68
CA ALA A 161 9.09 -0.28 9.22
C ALA A 161 8.72 0.77 10.27
N GLY A 162 7.56 0.63 10.93
CA GLY A 162 7.14 1.52 12.01
C GLY A 162 8.11 1.50 13.19
N ILE A 163 8.57 0.31 13.63
CA ILE A 163 9.58 0.18 14.69
C ILE A 163 10.90 0.82 14.26
N ALA A 164 11.36 0.58 13.04
CA ALA A 164 12.62 1.13 12.54
C ALA A 164 12.60 2.67 12.55
N VAL A 165 11.52 3.29 12.06
CA VAL A 165 11.35 4.74 12.09
C VAL A 165 11.22 5.26 13.52
N GLY A 166 10.42 4.60 14.36
CA GLY A 166 10.26 4.98 15.78
C GLY A 166 11.59 4.92 16.55
N GLN A 167 12.41 3.89 16.33
CA GLN A 167 13.75 3.79 16.95
C GLN A 167 14.71 4.88 16.42
N TYR A 168 14.63 5.19 15.11
CA TYR A 168 15.40 6.31 14.57
C TYR A 168 15.05 7.61 15.29
N LEU A 169 13.77 7.93 15.42
CA LEU A 169 13.32 9.14 16.12
C LEU A 169 13.81 9.19 17.57
N ARG A 170 13.72 8.06 18.28
CA ARG A 170 14.15 7.97 19.68
C ARG A 170 15.66 8.14 19.86
N ILE A 171 16.47 7.57 18.97
CA ILE A 171 17.94 7.52 19.16
C ILE A 171 18.63 8.72 18.52
N TRP A 172 18.20 9.13 17.32
CA TRP A 172 18.89 10.13 16.51
C TRP A 172 18.22 11.49 16.47
N SER A 173 16.91 11.56 16.77
CA SER A 173 16.15 12.81 16.77
C SER A 173 15.70 13.23 18.17
N THR A 174 16.30 12.67 19.22
CA THR A 174 16.01 13.04 20.62
C THR A 174 17.31 13.45 21.27
N PRO A 175 17.68 14.75 21.23
CA PRO A 175 18.87 15.26 21.90
C PRO A 175 18.71 15.11 23.42
N VAL A 176 19.83 14.92 24.13
CA VAL A 176 19.90 14.79 25.59
C VAL A 176 20.43 16.09 26.18
N ASP A 177 20.02 16.40 27.42
CA ASP A 177 20.47 17.57 28.17
C ASP A 177 20.11 18.93 27.57
N VAL A 178 18.97 18.99 26.84
CA VAL A 178 18.43 20.23 26.27
C VAL A 178 16.97 20.44 26.75
N PRO A 179 16.43 21.68 26.65
CA PRO A 179 15.02 21.94 26.98
C PRO A 179 14.05 21.07 26.19
N ILE A 180 12.88 20.78 26.79
CA ILE A 180 11.88 19.91 26.17
C ILE A 180 11.38 20.44 24.82
N GLU A 181 11.37 21.75 24.66
CA GLU A 181 10.98 22.41 23.39
C GLU A 181 11.93 22.07 22.26
N GLU A 182 13.26 22.01 22.53
CA GLU A 182 14.26 21.62 21.55
C GLU A 182 14.19 20.13 21.23
N ILE A 183 13.86 19.27 22.20
CA ILE A 183 13.59 17.85 21.97
C ILE A 183 12.42 17.68 21.03
N THR A 184 11.31 18.37 21.30
CA THR A 184 10.10 18.31 20.48
C THR A 184 10.38 18.78 19.05
N ALA A 185 11.05 19.91 18.88
CA ALA A 185 11.41 20.43 17.58
C ALA A 185 12.31 19.48 16.79
N ALA A 186 13.28 18.84 17.45
CA ALA A 186 14.18 17.87 16.82
C ALA A 186 13.44 16.59 16.40
N GLN A 187 12.51 16.11 17.23
CA GLN A 187 11.66 14.96 16.89
C GLN A 187 10.73 15.28 15.73
N ASP A 188 10.12 16.44 15.74
CA ASP A 188 9.22 16.89 14.67
C ASP A 188 9.97 16.98 13.33
N ALA A 189 11.15 17.59 13.32
CA ALA A 189 12.00 17.63 12.14
C ALA A 189 12.45 16.22 11.71
N GLY A 190 12.76 15.35 12.68
CA GLY A 190 13.17 13.96 12.43
C GLY A 190 12.08 13.14 11.73
N ARG A 191 10.80 13.47 11.90
CA ARG A 191 9.69 12.75 11.24
C ARG A 191 9.76 12.78 9.71
N ALA A 192 10.39 13.78 9.12
CA ALA A 192 10.57 13.86 7.67
C ALA A 192 11.35 12.67 7.10
N ILE A 193 12.22 12.01 7.89
CA ILE A 193 12.98 10.82 7.47
C ILE A 193 12.07 9.66 7.05
N ALA A 194 10.89 9.55 7.64
CA ALA A 194 9.93 8.49 7.34
C ALA A 194 9.49 8.49 5.87
N PHE A 195 9.33 9.66 5.29
CA PHE A 195 8.99 9.81 3.88
C PHE A 195 10.16 9.38 2.99
N THR A 196 11.39 9.69 3.39
CA THR A 196 12.61 9.23 2.70
C THR A 196 12.76 7.71 2.78
N VAL A 197 12.56 7.12 3.96
CA VAL A 197 12.59 5.66 4.14
C VAL A 197 11.51 5.00 3.27
N SER A 198 10.30 5.54 3.27
CA SER A 198 9.21 5.06 2.42
C SER A 198 9.56 5.15 0.93
N ALA A 199 10.16 6.26 0.50
CA ALA A 199 10.61 6.45 -0.89
C ALA A 199 11.67 5.41 -1.29
N VAL A 200 12.67 5.16 -0.44
CA VAL A 200 13.71 4.15 -0.68
C VAL A 200 13.10 2.75 -0.78
N LEU A 201 12.20 2.40 0.15
CA LEU A 201 11.47 1.12 0.09
C LEU A 201 10.61 1.03 -1.17
N GLY A 202 10.00 2.13 -1.61
CA GLY A 202 9.23 2.22 -2.86
C GLY A 202 10.08 1.96 -4.09
N VAL A 203 11.29 2.51 -4.15
CA VAL A 203 12.27 2.23 -5.23
C VAL A 203 12.68 0.76 -5.22
N ILE A 204 13.02 0.22 -4.04
CA ILE A 204 13.37 -1.21 -3.88
C ILE A 204 12.20 -2.09 -4.37
N MET A 205 10.98 -1.80 -3.94
CA MET A 205 9.79 -2.55 -4.36
C MET A 205 9.55 -2.42 -5.86
N GLY A 206 9.72 -1.23 -6.44
CA GLY A 206 9.56 -1.01 -7.88
C GLY A 206 10.46 -1.92 -8.71
N PHE A 207 11.75 -1.98 -8.40
CA PHE A 207 12.68 -2.89 -9.07
C PHE A 207 12.41 -4.36 -8.73
N PHE A 208 12.03 -4.66 -7.49
CA PHE A 208 11.68 -6.02 -7.08
C PHE A 208 10.48 -6.55 -7.88
N CYS A 209 9.52 -5.71 -8.23
CA CYS A 209 8.37 -6.12 -9.06
C CYS A 209 8.79 -6.74 -10.40
N LEU A 210 9.92 -6.34 -10.98
CA LEU A 210 10.44 -6.92 -12.22
C LEU A 210 10.91 -8.39 -12.06
N THR A 211 11.12 -8.84 -10.83
CA THR A 211 11.48 -10.23 -10.51
C THR A 211 10.26 -11.12 -10.28
N LEU A 212 9.06 -10.53 -10.15
CA LEU A 212 7.82 -11.28 -9.92
C LEU A 212 7.42 -12.10 -11.15
N PRO A 213 6.63 -13.16 -10.98
CA PRO A 213 6.17 -13.95 -12.10
C PRO A 213 5.30 -13.12 -13.05
N HIS A 214 5.49 -13.35 -14.34
CA HIS A 214 4.77 -12.64 -15.39
C HIS A 214 3.26 -12.87 -15.32
N THR A 215 2.50 -11.79 -15.22
CA THR A 215 1.05 -11.79 -15.13
C THR A 215 0.48 -10.94 -16.25
N PRO A 216 0.27 -11.56 -17.45
CA PRO A 216 -0.17 -10.82 -18.63
C PRO A 216 -1.60 -10.31 -18.48
N PRO A 217 -1.98 -9.25 -19.22
CA PRO A 217 -3.35 -8.79 -19.28
C PRO A 217 -4.30 -9.90 -19.73
N THR A 218 -5.47 -9.97 -19.11
CA THR A 218 -6.51 -10.94 -19.48
C THR A 218 -7.21 -10.43 -20.74
N GLN A 219 -6.94 -11.01 -21.91
CA GLN A 219 -7.44 -10.56 -23.22
C GLN A 219 -8.95 -10.77 -23.45
N ASN A 220 -9.76 -11.00 -22.43
CA ASN A 220 -11.19 -11.16 -22.60
C ASN A 220 -11.86 -9.81 -22.86
N GLN A 221 -11.90 -9.43 -24.14
CA GLN A 221 -12.42 -8.16 -24.66
C GLN A 221 -13.96 -8.00 -24.59
N LYS A 222 -14.70 -8.94 -24.04
CA LYS A 222 -16.18 -8.88 -24.11
C LYS A 222 -16.81 -7.84 -23.21
N ASP A 223 -16.19 -7.45 -22.09
CA ASP A 223 -16.82 -6.54 -21.15
C ASP A 223 -16.13 -5.17 -21.11
N ARG A 224 -16.61 -4.27 -21.96
CA ARG A 224 -16.07 -2.90 -22.09
C ARG A 224 -16.20 -2.08 -20.79
N PHE A 225 -17.04 -2.53 -19.85
CA PHE A 225 -17.34 -1.87 -18.58
C PHE A 225 -17.46 -2.89 -17.43
N ALA A 226 -16.45 -3.75 -17.23
CA ALA A 226 -16.42 -4.73 -16.13
C ALA A 226 -16.66 -4.09 -14.74
N TRP A 227 -16.28 -2.84 -14.53
CA TRP A 227 -16.55 -2.10 -13.31
C TRP A 227 -18.05 -1.83 -13.07
N LEU A 228 -18.86 -1.66 -14.15
CA LEU A 228 -20.31 -1.51 -14.03
C LEU A 228 -20.98 -2.83 -13.62
N GLU A 229 -20.50 -3.96 -14.12
CA GLU A 229 -20.98 -5.27 -13.66
C GLU A 229 -20.61 -5.50 -12.20
N THR A 230 -19.38 -5.17 -11.79
CA THR A 230 -18.95 -5.24 -10.40
C THR A 230 -19.82 -4.40 -9.47
N LEU A 231 -20.20 -3.16 -9.88
CA LEU A 231 -21.13 -2.33 -9.12
C LEU A 231 -22.52 -2.95 -9.00
N ARG A 232 -22.97 -3.65 -10.02
CA ARG A 232 -24.25 -4.37 -9.98
C ARG A 232 -24.16 -5.61 -9.08
N GLU A 233 -23.06 -6.31 -9.09
CA GLU A 233 -22.81 -7.48 -8.22
C GLU A 233 -22.69 -7.09 -6.74
N ILE A 234 -22.17 -5.91 -6.40
CA ILE A 234 -22.12 -5.40 -5.01
C ILE A 234 -23.52 -5.33 -4.40
N SER A 235 -24.56 -5.13 -5.21
CA SER A 235 -25.94 -5.08 -4.75
C SER A 235 -26.54 -6.45 -4.39
N VAL A 236 -25.82 -7.56 -4.65
CA VAL A 236 -26.26 -8.93 -4.43
C VAL A 236 -25.64 -9.50 -3.14
N GLN A 237 -26.43 -10.29 -2.40
CA GLN A 237 -25.93 -11.03 -1.24
C GLN A 237 -24.90 -12.10 -1.66
N PRO A 238 -23.80 -12.31 -0.93
CA PRO A 238 -23.42 -11.69 0.38
C PRO A 238 -22.63 -10.37 0.26
N LEU A 239 -22.33 -9.88 -0.95
CA LEU A 239 -21.43 -8.74 -1.18
C LEU A 239 -21.96 -7.44 -0.58
N VAL A 240 -23.26 -7.17 -0.68
CA VAL A 240 -23.87 -5.97 -0.08
C VAL A 240 -23.66 -5.94 1.44
N THR A 241 -23.80 -7.08 2.11
CA THR A 241 -23.58 -7.17 3.57
C THR A 241 -22.11 -6.93 3.92
N LEU A 242 -21.19 -7.52 3.17
CA LEU A 242 -19.75 -7.30 3.36
C LEU A 242 -19.38 -5.82 3.16
N PHE A 243 -19.94 -5.19 2.13
CA PHE A 243 -19.72 -3.77 1.87
C PHE A 243 -20.25 -2.88 3.00
N LEU A 244 -21.47 -3.13 3.46
CA LEU A 244 -22.08 -2.38 4.58
C LEU A 244 -21.29 -2.53 5.88
N ILE A 245 -20.70 -3.71 6.16
CA ILE A 245 -19.85 -3.94 7.33
C ILE A 245 -18.48 -3.28 7.14
N ALA A 246 -17.93 -3.30 5.93
CA ALA A 246 -16.62 -2.71 5.64
C ALA A 246 -16.58 -1.20 5.90
N VAL A 247 -17.68 -0.46 5.64
CA VAL A 247 -17.72 0.99 5.84
C VAL A 247 -17.45 1.39 7.30
N PRO A 248 -18.22 0.93 8.32
CA PRO A 248 -17.95 1.30 9.72
C PRO A 248 -16.58 0.78 10.21
N VAL A 249 -16.16 -0.40 9.78
CA VAL A 249 -14.83 -0.94 10.12
C VAL A 249 -13.73 -0.03 9.57
N SER A 250 -13.86 0.46 8.33
CA SER A 250 -12.89 1.38 7.72
C SER A 250 -12.85 2.72 8.44
N VAL A 251 -14.00 3.24 8.89
CA VAL A 251 -14.06 4.48 9.67
C VAL A 251 -13.33 4.30 11.01
N ILE A 252 -13.62 3.24 11.76
CA ILE A 252 -12.95 2.93 13.04
C ILE A 252 -11.44 2.77 12.83
N HIS A 253 -11.04 2.04 11.79
CA HIS A 253 -9.65 1.84 11.43
C HIS A 253 -8.93 3.17 11.14
N GLN A 254 -9.58 4.08 10.41
CA GLN A 254 -9.02 5.39 10.11
C GLN A 254 -8.86 6.25 11.37
N PHE A 255 -9.86 6.24 12.28
CA PHE A 255 -9.74 6.90 13.57
C PHE A 255 -8.57 6.36 14.39
N TYR A 256 -8.40 5.05 14.43
CA TYR A 256 -7.27 4.41 15.12
C TYR A 256 -5.93 4.93 14.56
N PHE A 257 -5.73 4.98 13.25
CA PHE A 257 -4.46 5.45 12.66
C PHE A 257 -4.18 6.93 12.88
N VAL A 258 -5.22 7.76 12.91
CA VAL A 258 -5.04 9.22 13.09
C VAL A 258 -4.69 9.55 14.55
N PHE A 259 -5.33 8.90 15.51
CA PHE A 259 -5.24 9.31 16.92
C PHE A 259 -4.33 8.43 17.78
N THR A 260 -3.84 7.28 17.30
CA THR A 260 -2.95 6.41 18.12
C THR A 260 -1.53 6.99 18.25
N SER A 261 -1.15 7.94 17.43
CA SER A 261 0.15 8.60 17.54
C SER A 261 0.30 9.50 18.76
N ASP A 262 -0.82 9.86 19.40
CA ASP A 262 -0.87 10.73 20.58
C ASP A 262 -0.84 9.94 21.91
N PHE A 263 -0.89 8.61 21.83
CA PHE A 263 -0.77 7.68 22.95
C PHE A 263 0.55 6.89 22.91
#